data_c2edefe257c39dc0529867f54f5ec1a5
#
_entry.id   c2edefe257c39dc0529867f54f5ec1a5
#
_cell.length_a   1.000
_cell.length_b   1.000
_cell.length_c   1.000
_cell.angle_alpha   90.00
_cell.angle_beta   90.00
_cell.angle_gamma   90.00
#
_symmetry.space_group_name_H-M   'P 1'
#
loop_
_entity.id
_entity.type
_entity.pdbx_description
1 polymer ?
#
loop_
_entity_poly.entity_id
_entity_poly.type
_entity_poly.pdbx_seq_one_letter_code
_entity_poly.pdbx_strand_id
1 'polypeptide(L)'
;MANFVTTSLPAYVQENKDLLLKNFALVGGTRNRISVQTGIKSVGRINFLEIAPTLQDGHACGFTSEGAVSLSQRNIETATIKVNLDICPETLRGKYAEYLIATGATEDALPFEAYIMEGVTNVLARKSETLMWQGDKASGNADLKWVDGFMKIAGAEAEVKDVEVDMTNIYDAILAVYVALPDEAIERGAEIYVSPANFRKFMQQLVAKNYFHYAGAIEAAPTEFYFPGTNAKVVLTPGLTGVDNKILGTFAKNLFYGCDMEGDAEEIKVWYSDDADLYKLKAKWNMGVQIAFPDMVVLGA
;
A
#
# COMPACT_ATOMS: atom_id res chain seq x y z
N MET A 1 25.13 4.62 -36.39
CA MET A 1 24.96 5.36 -35.13
C MET A 1 23.55 5.94 -35.17
N ALA A 2 22.62 5.33 -34.44
CA ALA A 2 21.28 5.87 -34.32
C ALA A 2 21.37 7.22 -33.59
N ASN A 3 20.92 8.27 -34.26
CA ASN A 3 20.79 9.59 -33.64
C ASN A 3 19.80 9.46 -32.51
N PHE A 4 20.24 9.64 -31.26
CA PHE A 4 19.36 9.77 -30.11
C PHE A 4 18.52 11.04 -30.29
N VAL A 5 17.27 10.86 -30.64
CA VAL A 5 16.34 11.98 -30.85
C VAL A 5 15.86 12.44 -29.47
N THR A 6 16.28 13.64 -29.08
CA THR A 6 15.89 14.27 -27.79
C THR A 6 14.38 14.44 -27.60
N THR A 7 13.58 14.18 -28.62
CA THR A 7 12.11 14.24 -28.59
C THR A 7 11.45 12.90 -28.26
N SER A 8 12.18 11.78 -28.23
CA SER A 8 11.60 10.44 -28.09
C SER A 8 11.05 10.18 -26.67
N LEU A 9 11.80 10.53 -25.63
CA LEU A 9 11.37 10.28 -24.25
C LEU A 9 10.12 11.08 -23.84
N PRO A 10 10.01 12.39 -24.10
CA PRO A 10 8.77 13.13 -23.85
C PRO A 10 7.57 12.60 -24.64
N ALA A 11 7.76 12.24 -25.91
CA ALA A 11 6.71 11.65 -26.74
C ALA A 11 6.26 10.30 -26.18
N TYR A 12 7.19 9.41 -25.84
CA TYR A 12 6.90 8.12 -25.22
C TYR A 12 6.08 8.26 -23.94
N VAL A 13 6.44 9.18 -23.04
CA VAL A 13 5.71 9.42 -21.79
C VAL A 13 4.31 9.96 -22.08
N GLN A 14 4.14 10.82 -23.06
CA GLN A 14 2.84 11.36 -23.43
C GLN A 14 1.93 10.29 -24.05
N GLU A 15 2.45 9.44 -24.91
CA GLU A 15 1.70 8.35 -25.54
C GLU A 15 1.35 7.23 -24.57
N ASN A 16 2.23 6.92 -23.61
CA ASN A 16 2.05 5.82 -22.66
C ASN A 16 1.64 6.29 -21.25
N LYS A 17 1.18 7.53 -21.09
CA LYS A 17 0.85 8.13 -19.80
C LYS A 17 -0.06 7.24 -18.96
N ASP A 18 -1.16 6.77 -19.53
CA ASP A 18 -2.15 5.95 -18.81
C ASP A 18 -1.58 4.58 -18.39
N LEU A 19 -0.72 3.99 -19.22
CA LEU A 19 -0.03 2.74 -18.89
C LEU A 19 0.95 2.92 -17.73
N LEU A 20 1.73 4.01 -17.75
CA LEU A 20 2.69 4.35 -16.69
C LEU A 20 1.98 4.63 -15.37
N LEU A 21 0.88 5.36 -15.39
CA LEU A 21 0.05 5.64 -14.22
C LEU A 21 -0.59 4.36 -13.69
N LYS A 22 -1.09 3.50 -14.57
CA LYS A 22 -1.63 2.20 -14.18
C LYS A 22 -0.55 1.32 -13.54
N ASN A 23 0.65 1.26 -14.11
CA ASN A 23 1.76 0.52 -13.53
C ASN A 23 2.18 1.09 -12.17
N PHE A 24 2.24 2.41 -12.02
CA PHE A 24 2.48 3.07 -10.74
C PHE A 24 1.44 2.66 -9.69
N ALA A 25 0.16 2.63 -10.06
CA ALA A 25 -0.92 2.22 -9.17
C ALA A 25 -0.88 0.72 -8.82
N LEU A 26 -0.49 -0.15 -9.76
CA LEU A 26 -0.51 -1.61 -9.61
C LEU A 26 0.69 -2.17 -8.85
N VAL A 27 1.85 -1.51 -8.89
CA VAL A 27 3.08 -2.00 -8.21
C VAL A 27 2.97 -1.91 -6.68
N GLY A 28 2.08 -1.06 -6.15
CA GLY A 28 1.74 -1.04 -4.72
C GLY A 28 0.80 -2.20 -4.37
N GLY A 29 1.33 -3.29 -3.81
CA GLY A 29 0.55 -4.50 -3.48
C GLY A 29 -0.62 -4.25 -2.53
N THR A 30 -0.52 -3.28 -1.60
CA THR A 30 -1.55 -2.94 -0.63
C THR A 30 -2.74 -2.23 -1.26
N ARG A 31 -2.52 -1.29 -2.19
CA ARG A 31 -3.60 -0.49 -2.80
C ARG A 31 -4.69 -1.35 -3.46
N ASN A 32 -4.31 -2.49 -4.05
CA ASN A 32 -5.26 -3.40 -4.71
C ASN A 32 -6.15 -4.19 -3.74
N ARG A 33 -5.81 -4.22 -2.45
CA ARG A 33 -6.52 -4.96 -1.40
C ARG A 33 -7.50 -4.10 -0.64
N ILE A 34 -7.12 -2.85 -0.38
CA ILE A 34 -7.81 -1.90 0.49
C ILE A 34 -8.93 -1.17 -0.24
N SER A 35 -9.71 -0.40 0.50
CA SER A 35 -10.74 0.46 -0.07
C SER A 35 -10.13 1.73 -0.65
N VAL A 36 -10.45 2.04 -1.90
CA VAL A 36 -9.98 3.27 -2.57
C VAL A 36 -11.15 4.25 -2.66
N GLN A 37 -10.95 5.47 -2.18
CA GLN A 37 -11.89 6.56 -2.29
C GLN A 37 -11.30 7.65 -3.20
N THR A 38 -11.97 7.90 -4.31
CA THR A 38 -11.59 8.92 -5.30
C THR A 38 -12.34 10.22 -5.05
N GLY A 39 -11.92 11.31 -5.71
CA GLY A 39 -12.60 12.61 -5.65
C GLY A 39 -12.23 13.45 -4.42
N ILE A 40 -11.15 13.13 -3.71
CA ILE A 40 -10.72 13.86 -2.52
C ILE A 40 -9.65 14.88 -2.92
N LYS A 41 -9.99 16.17 -2.92
CA LYS A 41 -9.04 17.25 -3.24
C LYS A 41 -8.16 17.66 -2.06
N SER A 42 -8.68 17.59 -0.83
CA SER A 42 -7.97 17.97 0.39
C SER A 42 -8.42 17.12 1.57
N VAL A 43 -9.71 17.14 1.89
CA VAL A 43 -10.31 16.38 2.97
C VAL A 43 -11.54 15.66 2.42
N GLY A 44 -11.54 14.33 2.53
CA GLY A 44 -12.69 13.48 2.25
C GLY A 44 -13.36 13.05 3.55
N ARG A 45 -14.61 12.60 3.46
CA ARG A 45 -15.36 12.04 4.58
C ARG A 45 -15.74 10.61 4.29
N ILE A 46 -15.41 9.74 5.21
CA ILE A 46 -15.85 8.36 5.22
C ILE A 46 -17.04 8.30 6.19
N ASN A 47 -18.22 7.98 5.67
CA ASN A 47 -19.44 7.91 6.46
C ASN A 47 -19.73 6.47 6.84
N PHE A 48 -20.07 6.24 8.10
CA PHE A 48 -20.42 4.93 8.63
C PHE A 48 -21.82 5.00 9.22
N LEU A 49 -22.60 3.98 8.93
CA LEU A 49 -23.91 3.78 9.50
C LEU A 49 -23.82 2.59 10.47
N GLU A 50 -24.02 2.87 11.76
CA GLU A 50 -24.13 1.86 12.78
C GLU A 50 -25.60 1.68 13.12
N ILE A 51 -26.07 0.44 13.03
CA ILE A 51 -27.47 0.08 13.30
C ILE A 51 -27.47 -0.97 14.40
N ALA A 52 -27.99 -0.61 15.57
CA ALA A 52 -28.15 -1.49 16.71
C ALA A 52 -29.65 -1.70 17.00
N PRO A 53 -30.34 -2.62 16.28
CA PRO A 53 -31.73 -2.90 16.51
C PRO A 53 -31.91 -3.77 17.78
N THR A 54 -32.94 -3.48 18.55
CA THR A 54 -33.36 -4.34 19.68
C THR A 54 -34.53 -5.23 19.22
N LEU A 55 -34.43 -6.52 19.47
CA LEU A 55 -35.50 -7.45 19.19
C LEU A 55 -36.65 -7.25 20.22
N GLN A 56 -37.87 -7.16 19.75
CA GLN A 56 -39.07 -6.97 20.58
C GLN A 56 -40.03 -8.14 20.45
N ASP A 57 -40.97 -8.28 21.43
CA ASP A 57 -42.00 -9.27 21.36
C ASP A 57 -42.96 -8.97 20.21
N GLY A 58 -43.03 -9.89 19.23
CA GLY A 58 -43.91 -9.78 18.08
C GLY A 58 -45.41 -9.92 18.37
N HIS A 59 -45.79 -10.27 19.60
CA HIS A 59 -47.18 -10.38 20.03
C HIS A 59 -47.67 -9.11 20.74
N ALA A 60 -46.77 -8.17 21.04
CA ALA A 60 -47.16 -6.92 21.66
C ALA A 60 -47.86 -5.99 20.64
N CYS A 61 -48.99 -5.43 21.00
CA CYS A 61 -49.67 -4.41 20.19
C CYS A 61 -49.05 -3.04 20.42
N GLY A 62 -48.78 -2.31 19.33
CA GLY A 62 -48.22 -0.96 19.36
C GLY A 62 -46.88 -0.86 18.65
N PHE A 63 -46.39 0.37 18.48
CA PHE A 63 -45.08 0.67 17.93
C PHE A 63 -44.27 1.37 19.03
N THR A 64 -43.26 0.66 19.54
CA THR A 64 -42.27 1.23 20.45
C THR A 64 -40.92 1.13 19.73
N SER A 65 -40.29 2.28 19.50
CA SER A 65 -38.96 2.28 18.90
C SER A 65 -37.90 1.92 19.92
N GLU A 66 -37.27 0.77 19.76
CA GLU A 66 -36.11 0.35 20.55
C GLU A 66 -34.94 0.08 19.63
N GLY A 67 -33.78 0.51 20.02
CA GLY A 67 -32.57 0.46 19.21
C GLY A 67 -32.09 1.84 18.80
N ALA A 68 -30.88 1.88 18.29
CA ALA A 68 -30.22 3.10 17.85
C ALA A 68 -29.73 2.98 16.40
N VAL A 69 -29.82 4.08 15.69
CA VAL A 69 -29.16 4.26 14.39
C VAL A 69 -28.26 5.48 14.54
N SER A 70 -26.95 5.28 14.46
CA SER A 70 -25.96 6.35 14.54
C SER A 70 -25.20 6.49 13.22
N LEU A 71 -24.93 7.73 12.84
CA LEU A 71 -24.10 8.06 11.70
C LEU A 71 -22.81 8.68 12.23
N SER A 72 -21.69 8.00 12.03
CA SER A 72 -20.37 8.50 12.36
C SER A 72 -19.60 8.86 11.10
N GLN A 73 -18.62 9.76 11.23
CA GLN A 73 -17.81 10.23 10.12
C GLN A 73 -16.35 10.27 10.54
N ARG A 74 -15.48 9.79 9.65
CA ARG A 74 -14.02 9.98 9.77
C ARG A 74 -13.50 10.78 8.57
N ASN A 75 -12.56 11.67 8.86
CA ASN A 75 -11.95 12.48 7.82
C ASN A 75 -10.71 11.76 7.27
N ILE A 76 -10.61 11.71 5.95
CA ILE A 76 -9.38 11.33 5.26
C ILE A 76 -8.73 12.58 4.69
N GLU A 77 -7.54 12.90 5.17
CA GLU A 77 -6.75 14.04 4.70
C GLU A 77 -5.79 13.58 3.62
N THR A 78 -5.81 14.26 2.48
CA THR A 78 -4.89 13.99 1.39
C THR A 78 -3.86 15.10 1.27
N ALA A 79 -2.63 14.71 0.93
CA ALA A 79 -1.55 15.65 0.62
C ALA A 79 -1.05 15.44 -0.81
N THR A 80 -0.73 16.55 -1.46
CA THR A 80 -0.13 16.52 -2.79
C THR A 80 1.37 16.33 -2.69
N ILE A 81 1.87 15.28 -3.29
CA ILE A 81 3.28 14.90 -3.31
C ILE A 81 3.85 15.21 -4.69
N LYS A 82 5.06 15.72 -4.72
CA LYS A 82 5.78 16.02 -5.96
C LYS A 82 7.20 15.49 -5.89
N VAL A 83 7.62 14.85 -6.99
CA VAL A 83 9.00 14.40 -7.19
C VAL A 83 9.53 15.02 -8.47
N ASN A 84 10.70 15.63 -8.38
CA ASN A 84 11.44 16.15 -9.52
C ASN A 84 12.75 15.36 -9.63
N LEU A 85 13.04 14.86 -10.83
CA LEU A 85 14.27 14.15 -11.12
C LEU A 85 14.93 14.74 -12.36
N ASP A 86 16.24 14.85 -12.32
CA ASP A 86 17.07 15.17 -13.47
C ASP A 86 17.72 13.88 -14.00
N ILE A 87 17.59 13.64 -15.29
CA ILE A 87 18.08 12.43 -15.96
C ILE A 87 19.09 12.85 -17.01
N CYS A 88 20.34 12.45 -16.79
CA CYS A 88 21.40 12.66 -17.79
C CYS A 88 21.42 11.48 -18.77
N PRO A 89 21.11 11.70 -20.06
CA PRO A 89 21.03 10.62 -21.05
C PRO A 89 22.36 9.90 -21.24
N GLU A 90 23.48 10.62 -21.24
CA GLU A 90 24.81 10.05 -21.44
C GLU A 90 25.20 9.04 -20.35
N THR A 91 24.86 9.33 -19.10
CA THR A 91 25.16 8.45 -17.95
C THR A 91 24.36 7.14 -18.02
N LEU A 92 23.14 7.17 -18.53
CA LEU A 92 22.27 6.00 -18.59
C LEU A 92 22.51 5.15 -19.83
N ARG A 93 23.02 5.72 -20.91
CA ARG A 93 23.26 5.02 -22.18
C ARG A 93 24.23 3.85 -22.03
N GLY A 94 25.28 4.02 -21.21
CA GLY A 94 26.22 2.94 -20.91
C GLY A 94 25.56 1.76 -20.19
N LYS A 95 24.74 2.06 -19.18
CA LYS A 95 24.02 1.04 -18.42
C LYS A 95 22.96 0.31 -19.24
N TYR A 96 22.30 1.01 -20.13
CA TYR A 96 21.33 0.40 -21.04
C TYR A 96 22.00 -0.56 -22.02
N ALA A 97 23.17 -0.20 -22.58
CA ALA A 97 23.95 -1.09 -23.43
C ALA A 97 24.39 -2.36 -22.66
N GLU A 98 24.85 -2.22 -21.42
CA GLU A 98 25.19 -3.37 -20.56
C GLU A 98 23.96 -4.26 -20.31
N TYR A 99 22.80 -3.68 -20.09
CA TYR A 99 21.53 -4.41 -19.89
C TYR A 99 21.16 -5.21 -21.15
N LEU A 100 21.20 -4.61 -22.31
CA LEU A 100 20.91 -5.30 -23.58
C LEU A 100 21.88 -6.47 -23.83
N ILE A 101 23.14 -6.30 -23.53
CA ILE A 101 24.15 -7.36 -23.69
C ILE A 101 23.85 -8.50 -22.69
N ALA A 102 23.57 -8.16 -21.43
CA ALA A 102 23.32 -9.14 -20.37
C ALA A 102 22.04 -9.98 -20.58
N THR A 103 21.02 -9.36 -21.14
CA THR A 103 19.72 -10.01 -21.39
C THR A 103 19.59 -10.64 -22.76
N GLY A 104 20.50 -10.34 -23.69
CA GLY A 104 20.39 -10.73 -25.11
C GLY A 104 19.19 -10.09 -25.82
N ALA A 105 18.59 -9.05 -25.22
CA ALA A 105 17.48 -8.31 -25.80
C ALA A 105 17.98 -7.38 -26.91
N THR A 106 17.10 -7.08 -27.85
CA THR A 106 17.34 -6.06 -28.88
C THR A 106 16.72 -4.74 -28.47
N GLU A 107 17.21 -3.63 -28.99
CA GLU A 107 16.68 -2.29 -28.75
C GLU A 107 15.19 -2.18 -29.14
N ASP A 108 14.75 -2.90 -30.15
CA ASP A 108 13.35 -2.96 -30.60
C ASP A 108 12.46 -3.69 -29.58
N ALA A 109 13.00 -4.61 -28.78
CA ALA A 109 12.25 -5.37 -27.80
C ALA A 109 11.99 -4.57 -26.50
N LEU A 110 12.94 -3.71 -26.13
CA LEU A 110 12.78 -2.82 -24.96
C LEU A 110 13.42 -1.45 -25.28
N PRO A 111 12.65 -0.46 -25.73
CA PRO A 111 13.14 0.88 -25.97
C PRO A 111 13.79 1.50 -24.72
N PHE A 112 14.82 2.28 -24.90
CA PHE A 112 15.54 2.95 -23.80
C PHE A 112 14.62 3.79 -22.92
N GLU A 113 13.65 4.45 -23.53
CA GLU A 113 12.63 5.24 -22.86
C GLU A 113 11.77 4.40 -21.92
N ALA A 114 11.36 3.22 -22.37
CA ALA A 114 10.58 2.27 -21.57
C ALA A 114 11.39 1.80 -20.36
N TYR A 115 12.65 1.45 -20.55
CA TYR A 115 13.55 1.02 -19.47
C TYR A 115 13.70 2.08 -18.37
N ILE A 116 13.93 3.33 -18.74
CA ILE A 116 14.02 4.44 -17.77
C ILE A 116 12.70 4.62 -17.02
N MET A 117 11.61 4.69 -17.75
CA MET A 117 10.31 4.98 -17.17
C MET A 117 9.82 3.83 -16.27
N GLU A 118 10.08 2.59 -16.61
CA GLU A 118 9.80 1.44 -15.75
C GLU A 118 10.59 1.53 -14.45
N GLY A 119 11.89 1.83 -14.51
CA GLY A 119 12.73 2.02 -13.33
C GLY A 119 12.21 3.12 -12.40
N VAL A 120 11.87 4.28 -12.95
CA VAL A 120 11.33 5.41 -12.19
C VAL A 120 9.98 5.05 -11.55
N THR A 121 9.07 4.48 -12.33
CA THR A 121 7.73 4.11 -11.87
C THR A 121 7.79 3.10 -10.72
N ASN A 122 8.65 2.09 -10.81
CA ASN A 122 8.85 1.10 -9.76
C ASN A 122 9.38 1.71 -8.45
N VAL A 123 10.32 2.66 -8.54
CA VAL A 123 10.85 3.36 -7.35
C VAL A 123 9.79 4.25 -6.71
N LEU A 124 9.05 5.01 -7.51
CA LEU A 124 7.97 5.87 -7.02
C LEU A 124 6.85 5.06 -6.36
N ALA A 125 6.46 3.94 -6.95
CA ALA A 125 5.46 3.05 -6.38
C ALA A 125 5.88 2.47 -5.03
N ARG A 126 7.14 2.04 -4.88
CA ARG A 126 7.68 1.57 -3.59
C ARG A 126 7.71 2.68 -2.54
N LYS A 127 8.11 3.89 -2.90
CA LYS A 127 8.10 5.04 -1.99
C LYS A 127 6.69 5.42 -1.56
N SER A 128 5.72 5.38 -2.48
CA SER A 128 4.31 5.60 -2.19
C SER A 128 3.76 4.54 -1.23
N GLU A 129 4.09 3.26 -1.44
CA GLU A 129 3.73 2.15 -0.55
C GLU A 129 4.34 2.33 0.85
N THR A 130 5.62 2.70 0.93
CA THR A 130 6.29 2.98 2.21
C THR A 130 5.64 4.16 2.94
N LEU A 131 5.32 5.23 2.23
CA LEU A 131 4.65 6.39 2.80
C LEU A 131 3.24 6.06 3.32
N MET A 132 2.49 5.20 2.60
CA MET A 132 1.17 4.72 3.00
C MET A 132 1.20 4.01 4.36
N TRP A 133 2.25 3.23 4.63
CA TRP A 133 2.38 2.46 5.86
C TRP A 133 3.11 3.20 6.98
N GLN A 134 4.22 3.86 6.66
CA GLN A 134 5.17 4.43 7.63
C GLN A 134 5.14 5.96 7.70
N GLY A 135 4.26 6.61 6.93
CA GLY A 135 4.15 8.07 6.92
C GLY A 135 3.97 8.63 8.34
N ASP A 136 4.63 9.74 8.62
CA ASP A 136 4.50 10.48 9.87
C ASP A 136 4.80 11.96 9.61
N LYS A 137 3.79 12.81 9.70
CA LYS A 137 3.90 14.26 9.50
C LYS A 137 4.89 14.93 10.45
N ALA A 138 5.14 14.31 11.60
CA ALA A 138 6.13 14.77 12.57
C ALA A 138 7.55 14.25 12.32
N SER A 139 7.74 13.37 11.32
CA SER A 139 9.04 12.79 11.01
C SER A 139 10.00 13.81 10.39
N GLY A 140 11.28 13.75 10.79
CA GLY A 140 12.37 14.46 10.12
C GLY A 140 12.76 13.87 8.76
N ASN A 141 12.24 12.69 8.39
CA ASN A 141 12.53 12.05 7.11
C ASN A 141 11.77 12.74 5.98
N ALA A 142 12.52 13.19 4.96
CA ALA A 142 11.96 13.92 3.82
C ALA A 142 10.94 13.10 3.00
N ASP A 143 11.07 11.77 2.99
CA ASP A 143 10.18 10.87 2.25
C ASP A 143 8.90 10.53 3.02
N LEU A 144 8.86 10.65 4.35
CA LEU A 144 7.75 10.18 5.21
C LEU A 144 6.87 11.29 5.79
N LYS A 145 7.29 12.54 5.75
CA LYS A 145 6.63 13.68 6.45
C LYS A 145 5.35 14.20 5.80
N TRP A 146 4.91 13.66 4.69
CA TRP A 146 3.83 14.25 3.89
C TRP A 146 2.43 13.84 4.34
N VAL A 147 2.29 12.59 4.81
CA VAL A 147 1.01 11.99 5.21
C VAL A 147 1.25 11.13 6.45
N ASP A 148 0.27 11.02 7.34
CA ASP A 148 0.29 10.01 8.40
C ASP A 148 -0.13 8.67 7.81
N GLY A 149 0.73 7.65 7.95
CA GLY A 149 0.51 6.30 7.46
C GLY A 149 -0.30 5.43 8.41
N PHE A 150 -0.71 4.26 7.97
CA PHE A 150 -1.53 3.34 8.76
C PHE A 150 -0.94 3.00 10.13
N MET A 151 0.38 2.79 10.22
CA MET A 151 1.05 2.49 11.49
C MET A 151 1.00 3.65 12.48
N LYS A 152 1.08 4.89 11.98
CA LYS A 152 0.98 6.08 12.81
C LYS A 152 -0.45 6.29 13.29
N ILE A 153 -1.42 6.16 12.39
CA ILE A 153 -2.84 6.30 12.69
C ILE A 153 -3.25 5.23 13.71
N ALA A 154 -2.91 3.96 13.47
CA ALA A 154 -3.22 2.88 14.40
C ALA A 154 -2.64 3.11 15.81
N GLY A 155 -1.39 3.58 15.90
CA GLY A 155 -0.76 3.85 17.19
C GLY A 155 -1.24 5.14 17.90
N ALA A 156 -2.01 5.99 17.22
CA ALA A 156 -2.56 7.23 17.79
C ALA A 156 -4.03 7.09 18.24
N GLU A 157 -4.76 6.10 17.73
CA GLU A 157 -6.17 5.88 18.02
C GLU A 157 -6.34 5.07 19.30
N ALA A 158 -7.07 5.60 20.28
CA ALA A 158 -7.30 4.94 21.58
C ALA A 158 -8.20 3.68 21.47
N GLU A 159 -8.95 3.54 20.39
CA GLU A 159 -9.86 2.42 20.14
C GLU A 159 -9.13 1.21 19.55
N VAL A 160 -7.91 1.41 19.01
CA VAL A 160 -7.07 0.32 18.53
C VAL A 160 -6.55 -0.49 19.71
N LYS A 161 -6.67 -1.81 19.61
CA LYS A 161 -6.17 -2.71 20.64
C LYS A 161 -4.69 -2.97 20.47
N ASP A 162 -3.88 -2.49 21.39
CA ASP A 162 -2.46 -2.80 21.44
C ASP A 162 -2.23 -4.16 22.12
N VAL A 163 -1.36 -4.96 21.52
CA VAL A 163 -0.93 -6.26 22.04
C VAL A 163 0.58 -6.31 22.08
N GLU A 164 1.14 -6.54 23.26
CA GLU A 164 2.57 -6.77 23.42
C GLU A 164 2.93 -8.12 22.83
N VAL A 165 3.89 -8.14 21.89
CA VAL A 165 4.29 -9.34 21.16
C VAL A 165 5.80 -9.49 21.08
N ASP A 166 6.27 -10.74 21.17
CA ASP A 166 7.70 -11.06 20.98
C ASP A 166 8.00 -11.31 19.49
N MET A 167 8.66 -10.36 18.86
CA MET A 167 9.07 -10.44 17.46
C MET A 167 10.18 -11.47 17.17
N THR A 168 10.73 -12.11 18.20
CA THR A 168 11.66 -13.23 18.04
C THR A 168 10.89 -14.47 17.58
N ASN A 169 9.70 -14.69 18.15
CA ASN A 169 8.79 -15.76 17.76
C ASN A 169 7.60 -15.21 16.98
N ILE A 170 7.81 -14.96 15.70
CA ILE A 170 6.82 -14.30 14.86
C ILE A 170 5.52 -15.10 14.68
N TYR A 171 5.60 -16.43 14.77
CA TYR A 171 4.40 -17.28 14.71
C TYR A 171 3.47 -17.01 15.89
N ASP A 172 4.02 -16.97 17.11
CA ASP A 172 3.24 -16.71 18.32
C ASP A 172 2.78 -15.23 18.38
N ALA A 173 3.60 -14.31 17.86
CA ALA A 173 3.20 -12.91 17.70
C ALA A 173 1.98 -12.75 16.79
N ILE A 174 1.97 -13.41 15.63
CA ILE A 174 0.82 -13.41 14.71
C ILE A 174 -0.40 -14.06 15.36
N LEU A 175 -0.21 -15.16 16.09
CA LEU A 175 -1.29 -15.83 16.82
C LEU A 175 -1.89 -14.91 17.88
N ALA A 176 -1.07 -14.18 18.65
CA ALA A 176 -1.53 -13.24 19.66
C ALA A 176 -2.37 -12.10 19.05
N VAL A 177 -1.91 -11.56 17.91
CA VAL A 177 -2.68 -10.55 17.16
C VAL A 177 -4.00 -11.12 16.66
N TYR A 178 -4.01 -12.35 16.11
CA TYR A 178 -5.23 -13.00 15.64
C TYR A 178 -6.25 -13.23 16.75
N VAL A 179 -5.81 -13.75 17.91
CA VAL A 179 -6.69 -14.00 19.08
C VAL A 179 -7.24 -12.70 19.66
N ALA A 180 -6.51 -11.60 19.52
CA ALA A 180 -6.93 -10.30 19.99
C ALA A 180 -7.93 -9.59 19.07
N LEU A 181 -8.04 -10.01 17.79
CA LEU A 181 -9.00 -9.45 16.84
C LEU A 181 -10.45 -9.71 17.28
N PRO A 182 -11.36 -8.75 17.11
CA PRO A 182 -12.78 -8.94 17.30
C PRO A 182 -13.35 -9.97 16.30
N ASP A 183 -14.35 -10.73 16.73
CA ASP A 183 -15.02 -11.77 15.92
C ASP A 183 -15.55 -11.21 14.59
N GLU A 184 -16.08 -9.99 14.61
CA GLU A 184 -16.58 -9.31 13.41
C GLU A 184 -15.48 -9.05 12.37
N ALA A 185 -14.26 -8.71 12.80
CA ALA A 185 -13.13 -8.55 11.91
C ALA A 185 -12.68 -9.90 11.30
N ILE A 186 -12.77 -10.98 12.09
CA ILE A 186 -12.46 -12.34 11.64
C ILE A 186 -13.49 -12.83 10.61
N GLU A 187 -14.78 -12.59 10.84
CA GLU A 187 -15.87 -12.94 9.91
C GLU A 187 -15.75 -12.22 8.57
N ARG A 188 -15.28 -10.96 8.58
CA ARG A 188 -15.04 -10.15 7.37
C ARG A 188 -13.78 -10.56 6.60
N GLY A 189 -13.01 -11.54 7.09
CA GLY A 189 -11.77 -12.02 6.51
C GLY A 189 -10.57 -11.22 7.00
N ALA A 190 -10.06 -11.59 8.18
CA ALA A 190 -8.92 -10.96 8.80
C ALA A 190 -7.65 -11.09 7.94
N GLU A 191 -6.93 -10.00 7.84
CA GLU A 191 -5.59 -9.93 7.25
C GLU A 191 -4.60 -9.39 8.28
N ILE A 192 -3.43 -10.02 8.35
CA ILE A 192 -2.36 -9.63 9.25
C ILE A 192 -1.18 -9.17 8.41
N TYR A 193 -0.91 -7.88 8.47
CA TYR A 193 0.12 -7.21 7.69
C TYR A 193 1.45 -7.25 8.41
N VAL A 194 2.46 -7.84 7.78
CA VAL A 194 3.79 -8.02 8.34
C VAL A 194 4.88 -7.50 7.41
N SER A 195 6.01 -7.12 7.97
CA SER A 195 7.17 -6.73 7.17
C SER A 195 7.73 -7.91 6.36
N PRO A 196 8.45 -7.66 5.26
CA PRO A 196 9.08 -8.72 4.48
C PRO A 196 10.07 -9.57 5.28
N ALA A 197 10.74 -8.98 6.28
CA ALA A 197 11.64 -9.71 7.17
C ALA A 197 10.88 -10.67 8.10
N ASN A 198 9.79 -10.17 8.70
CA ASN A 198 8.93 -10.98 9.57
C ASN A 198 8.19 -12.07 8.80
N PHE A 199 7.76 -11.79 7.56
CA PHE A 199 7.15 -12.81 6.71
C PHE A 199 8.11 -13.97 6.42
N ARG A 200 9.39 -13.68 6.13
CA ARG A 200 10.41 -14.72 5.94
C ARG A 200 10.66 -15.52 7.22
N LYS A 201 10.74 -14.87 8.39
CA LYS A 201 10.85 -15.57 9.69
C LYS A 201 9.63 -16.46 9.94
N PHE A 202 8.42 -15.95 9.65
CA PHE A 202 7.19 -16.73 9.76
C PHE A 202 7.24 -18.01 8.91
N MET A 203 7.62 -17.90 7.65
CA MET A 203 7.77 -19.07 6.76
C MET A 203 8.79 -20.08 7.29
N GLN A 204 9.94 -19.62 7.83
CA GLN A 204 10.93 -20.49 8.45
C GLN A 204 10.37 -21.22 9.69
N GLN A 205 9.61 -20.52 10.53
CA GLN A 205 8.99 -21.09 11.72
C GLN A 205 7.89 -22.11 11.38
N LEU A 206 7.13 -21.89 10.30
CA LEU A 206 6.16 -22.86 9.78
C LEU A 206 6.85 -24.17 9.36
N VAL A 207 7.99 -24.08 8.69
CA VAL A 207 8.80 -25.25 8.31
C VAL A 207 9.31 -25.96 9.55
N ALA A 208 9.85 -25.22 10.52
CA ALA A 208 10.39 -25.78 11.76
C ALA A 208 9.31 -26.47 12.62
N LYS A 209 8.08 -25.95 12.62
CA LYS A 209 6.93 -26.55 13.32
C LYS A 209 6.25 -27.67 12.51
N ASN A 210 6.78 -28.05 11.35
CA ASN A 210 6.25 -29.08 10.45
C ASN A 210 4.82 -28.84 9.97
N TYR A 211 4.41 -27.58 9.87
CA TYR A 211 3.12 -27.19 9.29
C TYR A 211 3.15 -27.06 7.75
N PHE A 212 4.17 -27.59 7.13
CA PHE A 212 4.45 -27.49 5.70
C PHE A 212 3.55 -28.37 4.80
N HIS A 213 2.71 -29.21 5.38
CA HIS A 213 1.81 -30.10 4.64
C HIS A 213 0.60 -29.37 4.02
N TYR A 214 0.54 -28.06 4.09
CA TYR A 214 -0.50 -27.29 3.42
C TYR A 214 -0.22 -27.20 1.93
N ALA A 215 -1.13 -27.76 1.14
CA ALA A 215 -1.03 -27.95 -0.31
C ALA A 215 -0.98 -26.67 -1.18
N GLY A 216 -0.85 -25.49 -0.59
CA GLY A 216 -0.73 -24.21 -1.31
C GLY A 216 0.65 -23.55 -1.20
N ALA A 217 1.61 -24.16 -0.51
CA ALA A 217 2.85 -23.49 -0.12
C ALA A 217 4.01 -23.65 -1.13
N ILE A 218 3.82 -24.36 -2.23
CA ILE A 218 4.94 -24.83 -3.07
C ILE A 218 5.05 -24.09 -4.42
N GLU A 219 4.04 -23.37 -4.85
CA GLU A 219 4.05 -22.67 -6.13
C GLU A 219 4.42 -21.18 -5.95
N ALA A 220 5.63 -20.84 -6.28
CA ALA A 220 6.21 -19.49 -6.28
C ALA A 220 6.26 -18.82 -4.88
N ALA A 221 7.19 -17.91 -4.63
CA ALA A 221 7.31 -17.19 -3.34
C ALA A 221 5.98 -16.49 -2.99
N PRO A 222 5.17 -17.00 -2.04
CA PRO A 222 3.85 -16.46 -1.79
C PRO A 222 3.98 -15.07 -1.18
N THR A 223 3.15 -14.14 -1.64
CA THR A 223 3.01 -12.81 -1.04
C THR A 223 1.97 -12.81 0.09
N GLU A 224 1.18 -13.85 0.18
CA GLU A 224 0.18 -14.08 1.22
C GLU A 224 0.13 -15.56 1.60
N PHE A 225 -0.19 -15.84 2.84
CA PHE A 225 -0.33 -17.20 3.35
C PHE A 225 -1.44 -17.25 4.40
N TYR A 226 -2.29 -18.26 4.36
CA TYR A 226 -3.29 -18.48 5.40
C TYR A 226 -2.62 -18.96 6.69
N PHE A 227 -2.93 -18.30 7.81
CA PHE A 227 -2.43 -18.75 9.09
C PHE A 227 -3.02 -20.14 9.41
N PRO A 228 -2.19 -21.13 9.74
CA PRO A 228 -2.64 -22.52 9.89
C PRO A 228 -3.78 -22.66 10.90
N GLY A 229 -4.86 -23.34 10.49
CA GLY A 229 -6.03 -23.58 11.33
C GLY A 229 -7.00 -22.40 11.45
N THR A 230 -6.80 -21.34 10.67
CA THR A 230 -7.65 -20.14 10.70
C THR A 230 -8.04 -19.68 9.28
N ASN A 231 -8.96 -18.74 9.20
CA ASN A 231 -9.31 -18.04 7.96
C ASN A 231 -8.52 -16.74 7.75
N ALA A 232 -7.63 -16.39 8.67
CA ALA A 232 -6.83 -15.18 8.57
C ALA A 232 -5.67 -15.34 7.58
N LYS A 233 -5.40 -14.29 6.83
CA LYS A 233 -4.28 -14.23 5.89
C LYS A 233 -3.13 -13.44 6.48
N VAL A 234 -1.94 -13.99 6.43
CA VAL A 234 -0.70 -13.24 6.69
C VAL A 234 -0.22 -12.66 5.36
N VAL A 235 -0.11 -11.36 5.30
CA VAL A 235 0.19 -10.62 4.07
C VAL A 235 1.58 -9.98 4.17
N LEU A 236 2.43 -10.32 3.21
CA LEU A 236 3.71 -9.64 3.03
C LEU A 236 3.47 -8.20 2.55
N THR A 237 3.90 -7.23 3.34
CA THR A 237 3.68 -5.82 3.06
C THR A 237 5.00 -5.12 2.79
N PRO A 238 5.34 -4.81 1.52
CA PRO A 238 6.59 -4.13 1.18
C PRO A 238 6.73 -2.76 1.84
N GLY A 239 5.61 -2.07 2.06
CA GLY A 239 5.58 -0.77 2.74
C GLY A 239 6.05 -0.79 4.20
N LEU A 240 6.08 -1.96 4.85
CA LEU A 240 6.61 -2.15 6.21
C LEU A 240 8.11 -2.51 6.24
N THR A 241 8.81 -2.40 5.14
CA THR A 241 10.26 -2.67 5.11
C THR A 241 11.00 -1.77 6.11
N GLY A 242 11.74 -2.38 7.03
CA GLY A 242 12.47 -1.68 8.10
C GLY A 242 11.65 -1.43 9.37
N VAL A 243 10.36 -1.77 9.40
CA VAL A 243 9.51 -1.75 10.59
C VAL A 243 9.22 -3.21 10.99
N ASP A 244 10.20 -3.83 11.65
CA ASP A 244 10.12 -5.25 12.01
C ASP A 244 9.58 -5.48 13.43
N ASN A 245 9.29 -4.40 14.14
CA ASN A 245 8.79 -4.41 15.52
C ASN A 245 7.28 -4.20 15.63
N LYS A 246 6.56 -4.19 14.51
CA LYS A 246 5.12 -3.97 14.50
C LYS A 246 4.39 -4.89 13.53
N ILE A 247 3.19 -5.29 13.91
CA ILE A 247 2.26 -6.11 13.11
C ILE A 247 0.90 -5.44 13.19
N LEU A 248 0.19 -5.32 12.07
CA LEU A 248 -1.17 -4.79 12.04
C LEU A 248 -2.15 -5.90 11.64
N GLY A 249 -3.13 -6.18 12.50
CA GLY A 249 -4.24 -7.08 12.21
C GLY A 249 -5.53 -6.31 11.98
N THR A 250 -6.22 -6.55 10.86
CA THR A 250 -7.55 -6.00 10.55
C THR A 250 -8.11 -6.71 9.32
N PHE A 251 -9.26 -6.33 8.81
CA PHE A 251 -9.72 -6.76 7.49
C PHE A 251 -9.40 -5.71 6.41
N ALA A 252 -9.11 -6.16 5.19
CA ALA A 252 -8.57 -5.30 4.12
C ALA A 252 -9.45 -4.07 3.83
N LYS A 253 -10.78 -4.22 3.86
CA LYS A 253 -11.73 -3.13 3.56
C LYS A 253 -11.84 -2.08 4.65
N ASN A 254 -11.22 -2.29 5.81
CA ASN A 254 -11.12 -1.30 6.88
C ASN A 254 -10.08 -0.21 6.59
N LEU A 255 -9.13 -0.52 5.75
CA LEU A 255 -8.09 0.41 5.33
C LEU A 255 -8.55 1.21 4.12
N PHE A 256 -8.48 2.53 4.19
CA PHE A 256 -8.88 3.43 3.12
C PHE A 256 -7.69 4.18 2.55
N TYR A 257 -7.62 4.21 1.24
CA TYR A 257 -6.71 5.05 0.48
C TYR A 257 -7.51 6.13 -0.25
N GLY A 258 -7.18 7.39 0.00
CA GLY A 258 -7.82 8.54 -0.64
C GLY A 258 -6.92 9.14 -1.71
N CYS A 259 -7.53 9.43 -2.86
CA CYS A 259 -6.89 10.17 -3.95
C CYS A 259 -7.88 11.15 -4.59
N ASP A 260 -7.39 12.11 -5.40
CA ASP A 260 -8.27 13.09 -6.04
C ASP A 260 -9.06 12.43 -7.16
N MET A 261 -8.44 12.04 -8.25
CA MET A 261 -9.08 11.26 -9.32
C MET A 261 -8.13 10.15 -9.78
N GLU A 262 -8.69 9.02 -10.19
CA GLU A 262 -7.91 8.05 -10.93
C GLU A 262 -7.50 8.70 -12.26
N GLY A 263 -6.27 9.20 -12.31
CA GLY A 263 -5.64 9.73 -13.52
C GLY A 263 -5.40 11.25 -13.58
N ASP A 264 -6.14 12.09 -12.87
CA ASP A 264 -6.02 13.56 -13.04
C ASP A 264 -5.04 14.23 -12.06
N ALA A 265 -4.84 13.64 -10.87
CA ALA A 265 -3.86 14.12 -9.90
C ALA A 265 -2.45 13.53 -10.13
N GLU A 266 -2.36 12.54 -10.99
CA GLU A 266 -1.12 11.85 -11.31
C GLU A 266 -0.55 12.43 -12.59
N GLU A 267 0.22 13.52 -12.44
CA GLU A 267 0.89 14.16 -13.54
C GLU A 267 2.33 13.65 -13.64
N ILE A 268 2.59 12.81 -14.65
CA ILE A 268 3.96 12.47 -15.05
C ILE A 268 4.30 13.28 -16.29
N LYS A 269 5.27 14.16 -16.18
CA LYS A 269 5.80 14.94 -17.31
C LYS A 269 7.29 14.78 -17.40
N VAL A 270 7.77 14.59 -18.63
CA VAL A 270 9.18 14.61 -18.95
C VAL A 270 9.39 15.62 -20.08
N TRP A 271 10.41 16.45 -19.94
CA TRP A 271 10.82 17.39 -20.98
C TRP A 271 12.33 17.51 -20.99
N TYR A 272 12.88 17.81 -22.14
CA TYR A 272 14.29 18.13 -22.30
C TYR A 272 14.51 19.61 -21.98
N SER A 273 15.59 19.91 -21.26
CA SER A 273 16.00 21.27 -20.92
C SER A 273 17.29 21.58 -21.67
N ASP A 274 17.20 22.39 -22.71
CA ASP A 274 18.34 22.79 -23.54
C ASP A 274 19.43 23.53 -22.74
N ASP A 275 19.02 24.30 -21.71
CA ASP A 275 19.94 25.04 -20.84
C ASP A 275 20.78 24.12 -19.94
N ALA A 276 20.24 22.98 -19.55
CA ALA A 276 20.88 22.06 -18.61
C ALA A 276 21.42 20.80 -19.26
N ASP A 277 21.10 20.56 -20.54
CA ASP A 277 21.41 19.32 -21.29
C ASP A 277 20.94 18.05 -20.54
N LEU A 278 19.74 18.12 -19.97
CA LEU A 278 19.14 17.08 -19.12
C LEU A 278 17.67 16.88 -19.44
N TYR A 279 17.18 15.66 -19.30
CA TYR A 279 15.76 15.42 -19.17
C TYR A 279 15.30 15.71 -17.75
N LYS A 280 14.25 16.51 -17.63
CA LYS A 280 13.58 16.81 -16.35
C LYS A 280 12.29 16.01 -16.26
N LEU A 281 12.19 15.19 -15.23
CA LEU A 281 11.00 14.43 -14.91
C LEU A 281 10.31 15.07 -13.71
N LYS A 282 9.01 15.32 -13.83
CA LYS A 282 8.12 15.76 -12.77
C LYS A 282 7.03 14.73 -12.59
N ALA A 283 6.92 14.14 -11.41
CA ALA A 283 5.80 13.32 -11.02
C ALA A 283 5.04 14.03 -9.88
N LYS A 284 3.71 14.08 -9.97
CA LYS A 284 2.84 14.69 -8.97
C LYS A 284 1.61 13.81 -8.78
N TRP A 285 1.30 13.49 -7.52
CA TRP A 285 0.10 12.73 -7.16
C TRP A 285 -0.46 13.19 -5.83
N ASN A 286 -1.71 12.85 -5.57
CA ASN A 286 -2.39 13.15 -4.33
C ASN A 286 -2.70 11.84 -3.59
N MET A 287 -2.36 11.77 -2.30
CA MET A 287 -2.63 10.59 -1.49
C MET A 287 -2.91 10.92 -0.03
N GLY A 288 -3.73 10.09 0.58
CA GLY A 288 -4.00 10.07 2.01
C GLY A 288 -4.46 8.68 2.41
N VAL A 289 -4.36 8.36 3.69
CA VAL A 289 -4.84 7.09 4.22
C VAL A 289 -5.65 7.30 5.49
N GLN A 290 -6.58 6.39 5.78
CA GLN A 290 -7.37 6.40 7.00
C GLN A 290 -7.84 4.99 7.34
N ILE A 291 -8.05 4.75 8.63
CA ILE A 291 -8.67 3.53 9.17
C ILE A 291 -10.13 3.85 9.46
N ALA A 292 -11.03 3.02 8.93
CA ALA A 292 -12.46 3.23 9.07
C ALA A 292 -12.96 2.92 10.49
N PHE A 293 -12.69 1.71 10.95
CA PHE A 293 -13.12 1.17 12.25
C PHE A 293 -11.88 0.84 13.07
N PRO A 294 -11.41 1.75 13.95
CA PRO A 294 -10.23 1.48 14.77
C PRO A 294 -10.42 0.37 15.79
N ASP A 295 -11.65 0.20 16.31
CA ASP A 295 -12.04 -0.87 17.21
C ASP A 295 -11.87 -2.29 16.62
N MET A 296 -11.83 -2.38 15.27
CA MET A 296 -11.56 -3.62 14.54
C MET A 296 -10.09 -3.76 14.10
N VAL A 297 -9.20 -3.02 14.74
CA VAL A 297 -7.77 -3.06 14.47
C VAL A 297 -7.00 -3.51 15.68
N VAL A 298 -6.04 -4.37 15.49
CA VAL A 298 -5.08 -4.79 16.52
C VAL A 298 -3.67 -4.44 16.06
N LEU A 299 -2.95 -3.74 16.91
CA LEU A 299 -1.54 -3.42 16.71
C LEU A 299 -0.69 -4.29 17.64
N GLY A 300 0.13 -5.17 17.08
CA GLY A 300 1.16 -5.90 17.78
C GLY A 300 2.46 -5.09 17.78
N ALA A 301 3.00 -4.78 18.95
CA ALA A 301 4.23 -4.01 19.09
C ALA A 301 5.13 -4.55 20.22
#